data_f1e2480c0eef67138537eb156c14865b
#
_entry.id   f1e2480c0eef67138537eb156c14865b
#
_cell.length_a   1.000
_cell.length_b   1.000
_cell.length_c   1.000
_cell.angle_alpha   90.00
_cell.angle_beta   90.00
_cell.angle_gamma   90.00
#
_symmetry.space_group_name_H-M   'P 1'
#
loop_
_entity.id
_entity.type
_entity.pdbx_description
1 polymer ?
#
loop_
_entity_poly.entity_id
_entity_poly.type
_entity_poly.pdbx_seq_one_letter_code
_entity_poly.pdbx_strand_id
1 'polypeptide(L)'
;DYADHSWLDAHVERTRGRPMAAGRVSRREALLLFAGLLALAFVLVLFTNTLTIQLSFAGAALAAIYPFCKRFTHLAQVVLGAAFGWSIPMAFAAVTGSVPELGWLLFLANVLFSTIYDTEYAMVDREDDIRVGAKSTAILFGDADRPIIGVLMVTFLLAMLLAGTRSELTWPYFASLAIAAGMFIWQQ
;
A
#
# COMPACT_ATOMS: atom_id res chain seq x y z
N ASP A 1 7.45 8.72 8.59
CA ASP A 1 8.29 9.25 9.68
C ASP A 1 7.52 10.23 10.60
N TYR A 2 6.82 11.28 10.09
CA TYR A 2 6.21 12.30 10.94
C TYR A 2 5.24 11.76 12.00
N ALA A 3 4.38 10.82 11.64
CA ALA A 3 3.39 10.24 12.54
C ALA A 3 4.02 9.32 13.60
N ASP A 4 5.11 8.65 13.28
CA ASP A 4 5.63 7.52 14.04
C ASP A 4 6.97 7.80 14.74
N HIS A 5 7.68 8.91 14.40
CA HIS A 5 9.07 9.17 14.82
C HIS A 5 9.32 9.10 16.34
N SER A 6 8.39 9.56 17.16
CA SER A 6 8.55 9.55 18.63
C SER A 6 7.85 8.38 19.32
N TRP A 7 6.88 7.78 18.67
CA TRP A 7 6.06 6.73 19.27
C TRP A 7 6.52 5.33 18.83
N LEU A 8 6.76 5.11 17.55
CA LEU A 8 7.10 3.81 16.99
C LEU A 8 8.57 3.75 16.54
N ASP A 9 8.98 4.66 15.66
CA ASP A 9 10.29 4.59 14.98
C ASP A 9 11.47 4.66 15.96
N ALA A 10 11.34 5.39 17.06
CA ALA A 10 12.40 5.49 18.08
C ALA A 10 12.59 4.19 18.88
N HIS A 11 11.57 3.32 18.93
CA HIS A 11 11.56 2.11 19.76
C HIS A 11 11.76 0.82 18.96
N VAL A 12 11.65 0.87 17.63
CA VAL A 12 11.85 -0.26 16.73
C VAL A 12 13.25 -0.20 16.14
N GLU A 13 14.04 -1.26 16.31
CA GLU A 13 15.46 -1.30 15.92
C GLU A 13 15.67 -0.97 14.45
N ARG A 14 14.81 -1.48 13.57
CA ARG A 14 14.88 -1.27 12.11
C ARG A 14 14.63 0.18 11.70
N THR A 15 13.83 0.95 12.45
CA THR A 15 13.35 2.29 12.07
C THR A 15 13.98 3.43 12.86
N ARG A 16 14.67 3.17 13.97
CA ARG A 16 15.31 4.19 14.82
C ARG A 16 16.33 5.06 14.09
N GLY A 17 16.89 4.58 12.97
CA GLY A 17 17.82 5.33 12.11
C GLY A 17 17.15 6.26 11.10
N ARG A 18 15.82 6.32 11.02
CA ARG A 18 15.09 7.22 10.12
C ARG A 18 15.37 8.69 10.45
N PRO A 19 15.38 9.60 9.43
CA PRO A 19 15.83 10.98 9.62
C PRO A 19 15.15 11.73 10.76
N MET A 20 13.86 11.59 10.95
CA MET A 20 13.14 12.25 12.05
C MET A 20 13.36 11.56 13.40
N ALA A 21 13.34 10.22 13.45
CA ALA A 21 13.60 9.46 14.67
C ALA A 21 15.02 9.70 15.18
N ALA A 22 15.99 9.84 14.27
CA ALA A 22 17.38 10.17 14.57
C ALA A 22 17.64 11.66 14.83
N GLY A 23 16.62 12.52 14.82
CA GLY A 23 16.74 13.95 15.06
C GLY A 23 17.43 14.75 13.97
N ARG A 24 17.69 14.17 12.79
CA ARG A 24 18.36 14.84 11.65
C ARG A 24 17.46 15.79 10.87
N VAL A 25 16.15 15.61 10.98
CA VAL A 25 15.12 16.44 10.32
C VAL A 25 14.09 16.84 11.36
N SER A 26 13.78 18.12 11.45
CA SER A 26 12.78 18.66 12.35
C SER A 26 11.36 18.40 11.82
N ARG A 27 10.37 18.43 12.73
CA ARG A 27 8.93 18.29 12.36
C ARG A 27 8.51 19.38 11.35
N ARG A 28 9.02 20.60 11.48
CA ARG A 28 8.67 21.71 10.60
C ARG A 28 9.21 21.48 9.19
N GLU A 29 10.45 21.05 9.06
CA GLU A 29 11.06 20.72 7.76
C GLU A 29 10.32 19.59 7.06
N ALA A 30 9.96 18.52 7.80
CA ALA A 30 9.18 17.41 7.25
C ALA A 30 7.80 17.85 6.75
N LEU A 31 7.09 18.69 7.52
CA LEU A 31 5.79 19.22 7.11
C LEU A 31 5.87 20.18 5.92
N LEU A 32 6.89 21.03 5.86
CA LEU A 32 7.10 21.93 4.73
C LEU A 32 7.41 21.15 3.45
N LEU A 33 8.26 20.12 3.55
CA LEU A 33 8.54 19.24 2.41
C LEU A 33 7.28 18.51 1.96
N PHE A 34 6.52 17.93 2.89
CA PHE A 34 5.25 17.26 2.59
C PHE A 34 4.27 18.21 1.89
N ALA A 35 4.05 19.41 2.45
CA ALA A 35 3.15 20.39 1.86
C ALA A 35 3.61 20.85 0.47
N GLY A 36 4.91 21.07 0.28
CA GLY A 36 5.48 21.44 -1.02
C GLY A 36 5.31 20.37 -2.08
N LEU A 37 5.56 19.08 -1.72
CA LEU A 37 5.37 17.98 -2.64
C LEU A 37 3.89 17.74 -2.95
N LEU A 38 3.00 17.87 -1.96
CA LEU A 38 1.55 17.76 -2.17
C LEU A 38 1.03 18.88 -3.09
N ALA A 39 1.47 20.11 -2.87
CA ALA A 39 1.12 21.25 -3.73
C ALA A 39 1.61 21.04 -5.17
N LEU A 40 2.83 20.59 -5.36
CA LEU A 40 3.39 20.27 -6.67
C LEU A 40 2.60 19.16 -7.36
N ALA A 41 2.31 18.07 -6.64
CA ALA A 41 1.48 16.98 -7.16
C ALA A 41 0.08 17.46 -7.56
N PHE A 42 -0.54 18.32 -6.73
CA PHE A 42 -1.85 18.88 -7.04
C PHE A 42 -1.83 19.78 -8.28
N VAL A 43 -0.79 20.62 -8.43
CA VAL A 43 -0.60 21.43 -9.65
C VAL A 43 -0.53 20.53 -10.88
N LEU A 44 0.21 19.41 -10.83
CA LEU A 44 0.27 18.46 -11.95
C LEU A 44 -1.09 17.82 -12.24
N VAL A 45 -1.86 17.49 -11.21
CA VAL A 45 -3.22 16.94 -11.36
C VAL A 45 -4.18 17.92 -12.05
N LEU A 46 -4.02 19.24 -11.86
CA LEU A 46 -4.85 20.25 -12.51
C LEU A 46 -4.72 20.26 -14.06
N PHE A 47 -3.65 19.69 -14.60
CA PHE A 47 -3.50 19.50 -16.07
C PHE A 47 -4.21 18.26 -16.60
N THR A 48 -4.91 17.52 -15.76
CA THR A 48 -5.72 16.35 -16.13
C THR A 48 -7.20 16.75 -16.27
N ASN A 49 -8.10 15.76 -16.23
CA ASN A 49 -9.53 15.99 -16.31
C ASN A 49 -10.22 16.09 -14.94
N THR A 50 -11.48 16.53 -14.94
CA THR A 50 -12.27 16.75 -13.71
C THR A 50 -12.37 15.48 -12.84
N LEU A 51 -12.55 14.29 -13.45
CA LEU A 51 -12.66 13.04 -12.70
C LEU A 51 -11.35 12.72 -11.95
N THR A 52 -10.21 12.90 -12.60
CA THR A 52 -8.90 12.69 -11.96
C THR A 52 -8.66 13.68 -10.82
N ILE A 53 -9.07 14.94 -11.00
CA ILE A 53 -9.00 15.95 -9.92
C ILE A 53 -9.88 15.52 -8.73
N GLN A 54 -11.09 15.03 -8.97
CA GLN A 54 -11.96 14.54 -7.89
C GLN A 54 -11.35 13.32 -7.18
N LEU A 55 -10.81 12.35 -7.93
CA LEU A 55 -10.14 11.17 -7.37
C LEU A 55 -8.89 11.54 -6.57
N SER A 56 -8.18 12.61 -6.94
CA SER A 56 -6.98 13.04 -6.22
C SER A 56 -7.25 13.45 -4.77
N PHE A 57 -8.42 14.00 -4.47
CA PHE A 57 -8.81 14.31 -3.09
C PHE A 57 -8.98 13.04 -2.25
N ALA A 58 -9.57 11.98 -2.81
CA ALA A 58 -9.66 10.69 -2.13
C ALA A 58 -8.27 10.06 -1.91
N GLY A 59 -7.38 10.13 -2.90
CA GLY A 59 -6.00 9.69 -2.77
C GLY A 59 -5.23 10.45 -1.69
N ALA A 60 -5.37 11.78 -1.66
CA ALA A 60 -4.76 12.62 -0.63
C ALA A 60 -5.29 12.28 0.77
N ALA A 61 -6.60 12.04 0.91
CA ALA A 61 -7.20 11.62 2.17
C ALA A 61 -6.66 10.26 2.64
N LEU A 62 -6.57 9.26 1.76
CA LEU A 62 -5.98 7.95 2.07
C LEU A 62 -4.51 8.09 2.51
N ALA A 63 -3.72 8.87 1.79
CA ALA A 63 -2.31 9.11 2.11
C ALA A 63 -2.13 9.84 3.46
N ALA A 64 -3.05 10.75 3.81
CA ALA A 64 -3.03 11.46 5.08
C ALA A 64 -3.48 10.59 6.27
N ILE A 65 -4.44 9.69 6.06
CA ILE A 65 -5.00 8.82 7.11
C ILE A 65 -4.08 7.63 7.41
N TYR A 66 -3.49 7.03 6.37
CA TYR A 66 -2.69 5.80 6.49
C TYR A 66 -1.64 5.84 7.61
N PRO A 67 -0.81 6.90 7.78
CA PRO A 67 0.24 6.90 8.81
C PRO A 67 -0.28 6.77 10.24
N PHE A 68 -1.56 7.06 10.46
CA PHE A 68 -2.19 6.98 11.78
C PHE A 68 -2.93 5.65 12.01
N CYS A 69 -3.12 4.83 10.96
CA CYS A 69 -3.94 3.62 11.02
C CYS A 69 -3.44 2.61 12.06
N LYS A 70 -2.12 2.46 12.23
CA LYS A 70 -1.53 1.55 13.24
C LYS A 70 -1.98 1.83 14.67
N ARG A 71 -2.54 3.00 14.95
CA ARG A 71 -3.07 3.39 16.28
C ARG A 71 -4.50 2.89 16.50
N PHE A 72 -5.28 2.75 15.43
CA PHE A 72 -6.73 2.53 15.51
C PHE A 72 -7.17 1.17 14.98
N THR A 73 -6.49 0.65 13.94
CA THR A 73 -6.93 -0.57 13.24
C THR A 73 -5.77 -1.51 12.95
N HIS A 74 -6.07 -2.80 13.01
CA HIS A 74 -5.16 -3.86 12.57
C HIS A 74 -5.06 -3.98 11.03
N LEU A 75 -5.94 -3.31 10.29
CA LEU A 75 -5.96 -3.33 8.82
C LEU A 75 -5.13 -2.19 8.19
N ALA A 76 -4.11 -1.68 8.89
CA ALA A 76 -3.24 -0.62 8.38
C ALA A 76 -2.60 -1.00 7.03
N GLN A 77 -2.27 -2.27 6.82
CA GLN A 77 -1.70 -2.81 5.58
C GLN A 77 -2.67 -2.71 4.40
N VAL A 78 -3.96 -2.93 4.65
CA VAL A 78 -5.02 -2.76 3.62
C VAL A 78 -5.17 -1.29 3.24
N VAL A 79 -5.15 -0.39 4.23
CA VAL A 79 -5.22 1.06 3.98
C VAL A 79 -3.98 1.54 3.22
N LEU A 80 -2.79 1.02 3.54
CA LEU A 80 -1.56 1.26 2.77
C LEU A 80 -1.76 0.84 1.32
N GLY A 81 -2.23 -0.38 1.08
CA GLY A 81 -2.49 -0.91 -0.26
C GLY A 81 -3.48 -0.04 -1.04
N ALA A 82 -4.54 0.44 -0.38
CA ALA A 82 -5.50 1.36 -0.98
C ALA A 82 -4.87 2.72 -1.31
N ALA A 83 -4.10 3.31 -0.39
CA ALA A 83 -3.43 4.59 -0.62
C ALA A 83 -2.40 4.50 -1.76
N PHE A 84 -1.60 3.44 -1.78
CA PHE A 84 -0.58 3.19 -2.79
C PHE A 84 -1.18 2.90 -4.16
N GLY A 85 -2.20 2.03 -4.19
CA GLY A 85 -2.89 1.61 -5.42
C GLY A 85 -3.83 2.66 -6.00
N TRP A 86 -4.14 3.75 -5.27
CA TRP A 86 -5.09 4.77 -5.73
C TRP A 86 -4.64 5.49 -7.01
N SER A 87 -3.35 5.42 -7.31
CA SER A 87 -2.80 5.88 -8.58
C SER A 87 -3.37 5.15 -9.80
N ILE A 88 -3.81 3.89 -9.67
CA ILE A 88 -4.36 3.08 -10.77
C ILE A 88 -5.69 3.66 -11.28
N PRO A 89 -6.75 3.85 -10.46
CA PRO A 89 -7.98 4.48 -10.93
C PRO A 89 -7.75 5.91 -11.42
N MET A 90 -6.81 6.66 -10.81
CA MET A 90 -6.45 8.00 -11.28
C MET A 90 -5.81 7.97 -12.67
N ALA A 91 -4.92 7.01 -12.96
CA ALA A 91 -4.28 6.87 -14.27
C ALA A 91 -5.31 6.54 -15.36
N PHE A 92 -6.23 5.60 -15.10
CA PHE A 92 -7.33 5.32 -16.03
C PHE A 92 -8.21 6.54 -16.25
N ALA A 93 -8.63 7.21 -15.18
CA ALA A 93 -9.43 8.44 -15.29
C ALA A 93 -8.72 9.52 -16.13
N ALA A 94 -7.42 9.72 -15.93
CA ALA A 94 -6.63 10.73 -16.64
C ALA A 94 -6.56 10.46 -18.14
N VAL A 95 -6.43 9.19 -18.54
CA VAL A 95 -6.22 8.81 -19.96
C VAL A 95 -7.55 8.60 -20.68
N THR A 96 -8.53 7.94 -20.05
CA THR A 96 -9.77 7.52 -20.71
C THR A 96 -11.00 8.34 -20.32
N GLY A 97 -10.87 9.23 -19.33
CA GLY A 97 -12.01 9.99 -18.79
C GLY A 97 -12.95 9.17 -17.89
N SER A 98 -12.63 7.91 -17.63
CA SER A 98 -13.44 7.00 -16.79
C SER A 98 -12.55 5.98 -16.09
N VAL A 99 -13.11 5.28 -15.10
CA VAL A 99 -12.42 4.15 -14.47
C VAL A 99 -13.13 2.86 -14.85
N PRO A 100 -12.62 2.09 -15.83
CA PRO A 100 -13.25 0.85 -16.27
C PRO A 100 -13.12 -0.25 -15.19
N GLU A 101 -13.89 -1.33 -15.35
CA GLU A 101 -13.82 -2.50 -14.45
C GLU A 101 -12.38 -3.04 -14.31
N LEU A 102 -11.60 -3.04 -15.38
CA LEU A 102 -10.20 -3.44 -15.36
C LEU A 102 -9.37 -2.55 -14.40
N GLY A 103 -9.63 -1.25 -14.37
CA GLY A 103 -8.94 -0.32 -13.47
C GLY A 103 -9.22 -0.65 -12.00
N TRP A 104 -10.47 -0.96 -11.67
CA TRP A 104 -10.84 -1.40 -10.31
C TRP A 104 -10.29 -2.78 -9.97
N LEU A 105 -10.25 -3.71 -10.93
CA LEU A 105 -9.65 -5.04 -10.73
C LEU A 105 -8.15 -4.94 -10.44
N LEU A 106 -7.42 -4.11 -11.17
CA LEU A 106 -5.99 -3.87 -10.95
C LEU A 106 -5.75 -3.14 -9.62
N PHE A 107 -6.62 -2.20 -9.25
CA PHE A 107 -6.58 -1.57 -7.94
C PHE A 107 -6.74 -2.62 -6.82
N LEU A 108 -7.73 -3.49 -6.91
CA LEU A 108 -7.94 -4.58 -5.95
C LEU A 108 -6.72 -5.51 -5.88
N ALA A 109 -6.17 -5.91 -7.03
CA ALA A 109 -4.96 -6.72 -7.09
C ALA A 109 -3.77 -6.03 -6.38
N ASN A 110 -3.61 -4.72 -6.58
CA ASN A 110 -2.57 -3.96 -5.87
C ASN A 110 -2.82 -3.90 -4.35
N VAL A 111 -4.07 -3.73 -3.90
CA VAL A 111 -4.40 -3.77 -2.47
C VAL A 111 -4.05 -5.12 -1.86
N LEU A 112 -4.39 -6.22 -2.53
CA LEU A 112 -4.05 -7.58 -2.10
C LEU A 112 -2.53 -7.76 -2.01
N PHE A 113 -1.79 -7.42 -3.06
CA PHE A 113 -0.34 -7.56 -3.11
C PHE A 113 0.35 -6.72 -2.02
N SER A 114 -0.06 -5.46 -1.86
CA SER A 114 0.49 -4.58 -0.82
C SER A 114 0.19 -5.11 0.58
N THR A 115 -1.01 -5.68 0.79
CA THR A 115 -1.38 -6.28 2.07
C THR A 115 -0.54 -7.50 2.38
N ILE A 116 -0.29 -8.39 1.41
CA ILE A 116 0.59 -9.55 1.54
C ILE A 116 1.98 -9.06 1.94
N TYR A 117 2.59 -8.22 1.11
CA TYR A 117 3.94 -7.74 1.25
C TYR A 117 4.17 -7.03 2.61
N ASP A 118 3.31 -6.08 2.97
CA ASP A 118 3.48 -5.33 4.22
C ASP A 118 3.09 -6.16 5.47
N THR A 119 2.25 -7.19 5.32
CA THR A 119 2.00 -8.15 6.40
C THR A 119 3.26 -8.97 6.70
N GLU A 120 3.98 -9.43 5.67
CA GLU A 120 5.24 -10.16 5.84
C GLU A 120 6.30 -9.30 6.52
N TYR A 121 6.41 -8.02 6.18
CA TYR A 121 7.25 -7.08 6.93
C TYR A 121 6.80 -6.91 8.39
N ALA A 122 5.50 -6.79 8.62
CA ALA A 122 4.96 -6.65 9.96
C ALA A 122 5.14 -7.93 10.81
N MET A 123 5.30 -9.11 10.19
CA MET A 123 5.65 -10.34 10.92
C MET A 123 7.05 -10.26 11.54
N VAL A 124 8.00 -9.62 10.87
CA VAL A 124 9.36 -9.39 11.40
C VAL A 124 9.34 -8.44 12.60
N ASP A 125 8.52 -7.39 12.53
CA ASP A 125 8.43 -6.36 13.57
C ASP A 125 7.39 -6.70 14.66
N ARG A 126 6.73 -7.89 14.62
CA ARG A 126 5.57 -8.24 15.46
C ARG A 126 5.80 -8.05 16.97
N GLU A 127 6.93 -8.50 17.48
CA GLU A 127 7.24 -8.39 18.91
C GLU A 127 7.41 -6.94 19.35
N ASP A 128 8.07 -6.12 18.55
CA ASP A 128 8.26 -4.70 18.81
C ASP A 128 6.95 -3.94 18.69
N ASP A 129 6.15 -4.23 17.66
CA ASP A 129 4.82 -3.64 17.45
C ASP A 129 3.90 -3.91 18.66
N ILE A 130 3.90 -5.14 19.21
CA ILE A 130 3.13 -5.49 20.42
C ILE A 130 3.62 -4.68 21.62
N ARG A 131 4.93 -4.54 21.83
CA ARG A 131 5.51 -3.80 22.96
C ARG A 131 5.11 -2.32 22.98
N VAL A 132 5.01 -1.71 21.81
CA VAL A 132 4.64 -0.28 21.67
C VAL A 132 3.14 -0.07 21.48
N GLY A 133 2.34 -1.14 21.45
CA GLY A 133 0.89 -1.09 21.25
C GLY A 133 0.47 -0.73 19.82
N ALA A 134 1.33 -0.94 18.82
CA ALA A 134 0.99 -0.78 17.42
C ALA A 134 0.11 -1.94 16.94
N LYS A 135 -0.75 -1.66 15.98
CA LYS A 135 -1.68 -2.63 15.38
C LYS A 135 -1.25 -2.97 13.96
N SER A 136 -1.28 -4.26 13.62
CA SER A 136 -0.94 -4.74 12.27
C SER A 136 -1.75 -5.98 11.90
N THR A 137 -1.81 -6.32 10.61
CA THR A 137 -2.39 -7.58 10.13
C THR A 137 -1.61 -8.79 10.65
N ALA A 138 -0.30 -8.68 10.84
CA ALA A 138 0.52 -9.74 11.42
C ALA A 138 0.09 -10.08 12.85
N ILE A 139 -0.27 -9.08 13.65
CA ILE A 139 -0.83 -9.28 15.01
C ILE A 139 -2.24 -9.85 14.92
N LEU A 140 -3.07 -9.34 14.00
CA LEU A 140 -4.46 -9.81 13.82
C LEU A 140 -4.53 -11.27 13.41
N PHE A 141 -3.64 -11.69 12.52
CA PHE A 141 -3.63 -13.05 11.98
C PHE A 141 -3.00 -14.05 12.95
N GLY A 142 -2.09 -13.61 13.80
CA GLY A 142 -1.43 -14.45 14.81
C GLY A 142 -0.78 -15.67 14.17
N ASP A 143 -1.10 -16.87 14.70
CA ASP A 143 -0.57 -18.15 14.19
C ASP A 143 -1.17 -18.57 12.83
N ALA A 144 -2.24 -17.91 12.39
CA ALA A 144 -2.88 -18.16 11.09
C ALA A 144 -2.33 -17.24 9.97
N ASP A 145 -1.23 -16.51 10.21
CA ASP A 145 -0.67 -15.56 9.24
C ASP A 145 -0.31 -16.22 7.90
N ARG A 146 0.42 -17.34 7.91
CA ARG A 146 0.81 -18.05 6.68
C ARG A 146 -0.39 -18.52 5.85
N PRO A 147 -1.37 -19.29 6.40
CA PRO A 147 -2.53 -19.69 5.60
C PRO A 147 -3.36 -18.51 5.11
N ILE A 148 -3.49 -17.41 5.88
CA ILE A 148 -4.22 -16.22 5.42
C ILE A 148 -3.45 -15.54 4.28
N ILE A 149 -2.13 -15.36 4.40
CA ILE A 149 -1.29 -14.82 3.33
C ILE A 149 -1.40 -15.72 2.08
N GLY A 150 -1.38 -17.04 2.24
CA GLY A 150 -1.58 -17.98 1.13
C GLY A 150 -2.91 -17.78 0.40
N VAL A 151 -4.01 -17.58 1.13
CA VAL A 151 -5.33 -17.26 0.53
C VAL A 151 -5.28 -15.92 -0.21
N LEU A 152 -4.64 -14.89 0.36
CA LEU A 152 -4.48 -13.59 -0.30
C LEU A 152 -3.64 -13.71 -1.57
N MET A 153 -2.56 -14.51 -1.58
CA MET A 153 -1.72 -14.78 -2.75
C MET A 153 -2.53 -15.45 -3.88
N VAL A 154 -3.32 -16.46 -3.54
CA VAL A 154 -4.22 -17.12 -4.52
C VAL A 154 -5.22 -16.11 -5.07
N THR A 155 -5.84 -15.31 -4.22
CA THR A 155 -6.81 -14.29 -4.64
C THR A 155 -6.17 -13.23 -5.56
N PHE A 156 -4.94 -12.80 -5.24
CA PHE A 156 -4.15 -11.91 -6.10
C PHE A 156 -3.89 -12.55 -7.47
N LEU A 157 -3.44 -13.82 -7.51
CA LEU A 157 -3.17 -14.51 -8.77
C LEU A 157 -4.44 -14.68 -9.62
N LEU A 158 -5.59 -14.95 -8.99
CA LEU A 158 -6.88 -15.01 -9.69
C LEU A 158 -7.29 -13.65 -10.25
N ALA A 159 -7.08 -12.57 -9.50
CA ALA A 159 -7.33 -11.21 -9.98
C ALA A 159 -6.43 -10.86 -11.18
N MET A 160 -5.15 -11.22 -11.13
CA MET A 160 -4.22 -11.02 -12.24
C MET A 160 -4.56 -11.90 -13.45
N LEU A 161 -4.96 -13.16 -13.22
CA LEU A 161 -5.44 -14.04 -14.29
C LEU A 161 -6.65 -13.44 -15.01
N LEU A 162 -7.62 -12.94 -14.26
CA LEU A 162 -8.80 -12.28 -14.80
C LEU A 162 -8.43 -10.98 -15.55
N ALA A 163 -7.50 -10.17 -15.01
CA ALA A 163 -7.02 -8.97 -15.68
C ALA A 163 -6.34 -9.31 -17.01
N GLY A 164 -5.49 -10.34 -17.04
CA GLY A 164 -4.81 -10.79 -18.26
C GLY A 164 -5.78 -11.28 -19.33
N THR A 165 -6.79 -12.06 -18.94
CA THR A 165 -7.84 -12.54 -19.87
C THR A 165 -8.71 -11.40 -20.40
N ARG A 166 -9.10 -10.44 -19.55
CA ARG A 166 -9.86 -9.24 -19.94
C ARG A 166 -9.10 -8.31 -20.88
N SER A 167 -7.78 -8.29 -20.78
CA SER A 167 -6.88 -7.48 -21.59
C SER A 167 -6.35 -8.22 -22.81
N GLU A 168 -6.83 -9.43 -23.09
CA GLU A 168 -6.42 -10.28 -24.21
C GLU A 168 -4.90 -10.48 -24.29
N LEU A 169 -4.24 -10.56 -23.11
CA LEU A 169 -2.79 -10.74 -23.02
C LEU A 169 -2.40 -12.13 -23.52
N THR A 170 -1.19 -12.24 -24.09
CA THR A 170 -0.71 -13.46 -24.70
C THR A 170 0.08 -14.36 -23.74
N TRP A 171 0.50 -15.54 -24.21
CA TRP A 171 1.13 -16.57 -23.40
C TRP A 171 2.32 -16.11 -22.52
N PRO A 172 3.19 -15.14 -22.89
CA PRO A 172 4.28 -14.71 -21.99
C PRO A 172 3.78 -14.17 -20.65
N TYR A 173 2.62 -13.47 -20.66
CA TYR A 173 1.99 -12.99 -19.44
C TYR A 173 1.57 -14.17 -18.54
N PHE A 174 0.90 -15.16 -19.09
CA PHE A 174 0.42 -16.32 -18.31
C PHE A 174 1.58 -17.18 -17.83
N ALA A 175 2.66 -17.29 -18.61
CA ALA A 175 3.89 -17.96 -18.18
C ALA A 175 4.54 -17.22 -16.99
N SER A 176 4.62 -15.88 -17.02
CA SER A 176 5.14 -15.10 -15.89
C SER A 176 4.26 -15.23 -14.65
N LEU A 177 2.94 -15.30 -14.81
CA LEU A 177 2.02 -15.52 -13.70
C LEU A 177 2.19 -16.92 -13.08
N ALA A 178 2.44 -17.95 -13.88
CA ALA A 178 2.77 -19.30 -13.41
C ALA A 178 4.09 -19.33 -12.62
N ILE A 179 5.11 -18.59 -13.09
CA ILE A 179 6.38 -18.43 -12.35
C ILE A 179 6.13 -17.73 -11.00
N ALA A 180 5.34 -16.65 -10.98
CA ALA A 180 4.98 -15.95 -9.75
C ALA A 180 4.23 -16.88 -8.76
N ALA A 181 3.32 -17.73 -9.26
CA ALA A 181 2.65 -18.74 -8.43
C ALA A 181 3.65 -19.75 -7.83
N GLY A 182 4.63 -20.20 -8.60
CA GLY A 182 5.72 -21.06 -8.11
C GLY A 182 6.55 -20.37 -7.02
N MET A 183 6.86 -19.08 -7.19
CA MET A 183 7.58 -18.30 -6.17
C MET A 183 6.77 -18.15 -4.88
N PHE A 184 5.47 -17.91 -4.97
CA PHE A 184 4.59 -17.84 -3.80
C PHE A 184 4.52 -19.17 -3.04
N ILE A 185 4.45 -20.30 -3.75
CA ILE A 185 4.50 -21.64 -3.13
C ILE A 185 5.85 -21.86 -2.41
N TRP A 186 6.95 -21.41 -3.02
CA TRP A 186 8.28 -21.56 -2.42
C TRP A 186 8.45 -20.68 -1.16
N GLN A 187 7.78 -19.52 -1.11
CA GLN A 187 7.84 -18.57 -0.01
C GLN A 187 7.05 -19.03 1.22
N GLN A 188 5.94 -19.80 1.05
CA GLN A 188 5.10 -20.34 2.13
C GLN A 188 5.74 -21.54 2.86
#